data_cf3ef365d3081e3eeb7f68294d09bd1c
#
_entry.id   cf3ef365d3081e3eeb7f68294d09bd1c
#
_cell.length_a   1.000
_cell.length_b   1.000
_cell.length_c   1.000
_cell.angle_alpha   90.00
_cell.angle_beta   90.00
_cell.angle_gamma   90.00
#
_symmetry.space_group_name_H-M   'P 1'
#
loop_
_entity.id
_entity.type
_entity.pdbx_description
1 polymer ?
#
loop_
_entity_poly.entity_id
_entity_poly.type
_entity_poly.pdbx_seq_one_letter_code
_entity_poly.pdbx_strand_id
1 'polypeptide(L)'
;LLFCLFAEDTSIFERRQCQDLIEQRTSEDGADLDQWLSSLFQVLNVPPEKRLKKRDEQLLAFPYVNGSLFAELLPDAAFDTCMRQLLLDCCALDWSRISPAIFGSLFQSVMDITKRRNLGAHYTTEKNILKLIKPLFLDELRAEFEQIKTNRKRLKEFHQRLAKLTFLDPACGCGNFLVIAYRELRFLELDVLRALDKGEASLDVAQFNILCDVDQFFGIEIEEFPAQIAQTALWLMDHQMNMRASEEFGR
;
A
#
# COMPACT_ATOMS: atom_id res chain seq x y z
N LEU A 1 -9.39 8.86 -2.78
CA LEU A 1 -8.42 9.90 -3.14
C LEU A 1 -6.99 9.50 -2.76
N LEU A 2 -6.73 9.20 -1.49
CA LEU A 2 -5.38 8.87 -1.01
C LEU A 2 -4.74 7.70 -1.79
N PHE A 3 -5.53 6.67 -2.10
CA PHE A 3 -5.10 5.59 -3.00
C PHE A 3 -4.66 6.14 -4.37
N CYS A 4 -5.41 7.09 -4.95
CA CYS A 4 -5.08 7.65 -6.27
C CYS A 4 -3.73 8.39 -6.25
N LEU A 5 -3.44 9.15 -5.17
CA LEU A 5 -2.16 9.82 -5.00
C LEU A 5 -0.99 8.82 -4.93
N PHE A 6 -1.15 7.75 -4.16
CA PHE A 6 -0.16 6.67 -4.12
C PHE A 6 -0.01 5.95 -5.47
N ALA A 7 -1.13 5.66 -6.13
CA ALA A 7 -1.16 4.94 -7.39
C ALA A 7 -0.41 5.70 -8.50
N GLU A 8 -0.48 7.02 -8.50
CA GLU A 8 0.21 7.89 -9.45
C GLU A 8 1.74 7.85 -9.24
N ASP A 9 2.20 7.97 -8.00
CA ASP A 9 3.63 8.01 -7.68
C ASP A 9 4.30 6.63 -7.61
N THR A 10 3.50 5.56 -7.59
CA THR A 10 3.98 4.18 -7.58
C THR A 10 3.78 3.46 -8.90
N SER A 11 3.53 4.19 -9.99
CA SER A 11 3.41 3.66 -11.36
C SER A 11 2.25 2.66 -11.56
N ILE A 12 1.24 2.66 -10.67
CA ILE A 12 -0.05 2.00 -10.90
C ILE A 12 -0.86 2.81 -11.91
N PHE A 13 -0.84 4.13 -11.78
CA PHE A 13 -1.32 5.08 -12.75
C PHE A 13 -0.16 5.64 -13.58
N GLU A 14 -0.46 6.22 -14.74
CA GLU A 14 0.52 7.01 -15.47
C GLU A 14 0.89 8.27 -14.68
N ARG A 15 2.10 8.75 -14.89
CA ARG A 15 2.59 9.95 -14.19
C ARG A 15 1.68 11.14 -14.45
N ARG A 16 1.24 11.84 -13.41
CA ARG A 16 0.32 12.99 -13.42
C ARG A 16 -1.08 12.68 -13.97
N GLN A 17 -1.49 11.43 -14.10
CA GLN A 17 -2.76 11.04 -14.69
C GLN A 17 -3.95 11.58 -13.86
N CYS A 18 -3.88 11.46 -12.54
CA CYS A 18 -4.91 11.96 -11.63
C CYS A 18 -4.85 13.50 -11.53
N GLN A 19 -3.64 14.06 -11.42
CA GLN A 19 -3.44 15.50 -11.40
C GLN A 19 -3.97 16.16 -12.68
N ASP A 20 -3.60 15.64 -13.85
CA ASP A 20 -4.03 16.18 -15.15
C ASP A 20 -5.55 16.08 -15.34
N LEU A 21 -6.20 15.02 -14.85
CA LEU A 21 -7.65 14.92 -14.84
C LEU A 21 -8.29 16.07 -14.06
N ILE A 22 -7.77 16.34 -12.84
CA ILE A 22 -8.31 17.42 -12.00
C ILE A 22 -8.03 18.78 -12.61
N GLU A 23 -6.80 19.04 -13.07
CA GLU A 23 -6.41 20.33 -13.66
C GLU A 23 -7.22 20.68 -14.91
N GLN A 24 -7.42 19.70 -15.81
CA GLN A 24 -7.97 19.94 -17.15
C GLN A 24 -9.49 19.78 -17.24
N ARG A 25 -10.10 19.03 -16.32
CA ARG A 25 -11.52 18.66 -16.42
C ARG A 25 -12.39 19.30 -15.37
N THR A 26 -11.83 19.80 -14.26
CA THR A 26 -12.64 20.41 -13.21
C THR A 26 -12.59 21.93 -13.29
N SER A 27 -13.70 22.58 -12.96
CA SER A 27 -13.80 24.04 -12.88
C SER A 27 -12.96 24.59 -11.72
N GLU A 28 -12.43 25.81 -11.87
CA GLU A 28 -11.56 26.45 -10.86
C GLU A 28 -12.26 26.63 -9.51
N ASP A 29 -13.57 26.81 -9.51
CA ASP A 29 -14.38 26.95 -8.30
C ASP A 29 -14.63 25.61 -7.57
N GLY A 30 -14.25 24.49 -8.17
CA GLY A 30 -14.41 23.15 -7.61
C GLY A 30 -15.85 22.59 -7.64
N ALA A 31 -16.81 23.30 -8.24
CA ALA A 31 -18.23 22.96 -8.19
C ALA A 31 -18.56 21.60 -8.84
N ASP A 32 -17.75 21.14 -9.80
CA ASP A 32 -17.92 19.89 -10.52
C ASP A 32 -16.90 18.80 -10.12
N LEU A 33 -16.03 19.07 -9.14
CA LEU A 33 -14.98 18.14 -8.71
C LEU A 33 -15.54 16.82 -8.20
N ASP A 34 -16.65 16.85 -7.46
CA ASP A 34 -17.33 15.65 -6.96
C ASP A 34 -17.77 14.73 -8.12
N GLN A 35 -18.36 15.30 -9.16
CA GLN A 35 -18.82 14.53 -10.32
C GLN A 35 -17.66 13.83 -11.03
N TRP A 36 -16.50 14.49 -11.16
CA TRP A 36 -15.33 13.93 -11.80
C TRP A 36 -14.69 12.83 -10.94
N LEU A 37 -14.58 13.06 -9.62
CA LEU A 37 -14.07 12.06 -8.69
C LEU A 37 -14.97 10.81 -8.63
N SER A 38 -16.29 10.99 -8.58
CA SER A 38 -17.25 9.90 -8.61
C SER A 38 -17.16 9.10 -9.91
N SER A 39 -16.97 9.78 -11.04
CA SER A 39 -16.77 9.15 -12.34
C SER A 39 -15.44 8.37 -12.39
N LEU A 40 -14.37 8.90 -11.81
CA LEU A 40 -13.08 8.22 -11.67
C LEU A 40 -13.22 6.94 -10.85
N PHE A 41 -13.84 7.01 -9.67
CA PHE A 41 -14.01 5.85 -8.79
C PHE A 41 -14.85 4.76 -9.45
N GLN A 42 -15.88 5.14 -10.22
CA GLN A 42 -16.65 4.17 -11.01
C GLN A 42 -15.79 3.49 -12.08
N VAL A 43 -14.91 4.23 -12.75
CA VAL A 43 -14.00 3.65 -13.77
C VAL A 43 -13.00 2.71 -13.10
N LEU A 44 -12.43 3.09 -11.95
CA LEU A 44 -11.52 2.24 -11.20
C LEU A 44 -12.17 0.93 -10.72
N ASN A 45 -13.48 0.95 -10.44
CA ASN A 45 -14.25 -0.21 -9.99
C ASN A 45 -14.74 -1.14 -11.11
N VAL A 46 -14.66 -0.72 -12.39
CA VAL A 46 -15.25 -1.47 -13.51
C VAL A 46 -14.14 -1.93 -14.46
N PRO A 47 -14.03 -3.26 -14.75
CA PRO A 47 -13.10 -3.77 -15.75
C PRO A 47 -13.29 -3.10 -17.14
N PRO A 48 -12.19 -2.87 -17.89
CA PRO A 48 -12.24 -2.13 -19.16
C PRO A 48 -13.29 -2.62 -20.15
N GLU A 49 -13.46 -3.93 -20.26
CA GLU A 49 -14.42 -4.56 -21.17
C GLU A 49 -15.90 -4.30 -20.81
N LYS A 50 -16.17 -3.90 -19.57
CA LYS A 50 -17.52 -3.59 -19.06
C LYS A 50 -17.80 -2.08 -18.99
N ARG A 51 -16.83 -1.24 -19.33
CA ARG A 51 -16.98 0.22 -19.27
C ARG A 51 -17.87 0.76 -20.38
N LEU A 52 -18.60 1.84 -20.09
CA LEU A 52 -19.39 2.55 -21.10
C LEU A 52 -18.44 3.29 -22.05
N LYS A 53 -18.50 2.96 -23.35
CA LYS A 53 -17.61 3.53 -24.40
C LYS A 53 -17.78 5.03 -24.65
N LYS A 54 -18.83 5.66 -24.14
CA LYS A 54 -19.12 7.10 -24.30
C LYS A 54 -18.59 7.97 -23.17
N ARG A 55 -17.75 7.42 -22.28
CA ARG A 55 -17.10 8.21 -21.22
C ARG A 55 -15.93 9.00 -21.78
N ASP A 56 -15.48 10.00 -21.01
CA ASP A 56 -14.28 10.78 -21.30
C ASP A 56 -13.05 9.89 -21.49
N GLU A 57 -12.21 10.18 -22.48
CA GLU A 57 -11.05 9.36 -22.84
C GLU A 57 -10.01 9.32 -21.71
N GLN A 58 -9.81 10.46 -20.99
CA GLN A 58 -8.88 10.49 -19.86
C GLN A 58 -9.34 9.57 -18.73
N LEU A 59 -10.66 9.53 -18.46
CA LEU A 59 -11.21 8.58 -17.48
C LEU A 59 -11.04 7.13 -17.92
N LEU A 60 -11.26 6.83 -19.20
CA LEU A 60 -11.14 5.46 -19.72
C LEU A 60 -9.69 4.93 -19.70
N ALA A 61 -8.70 5.82 -19.69
CA ALA A 61 -7.29 5.46 -19.63
C ALA A 61 -6.85 4.92 -18.24
N PHE A 62 -7.62 5.18 -17.18
CA PHE A 62 -7.28 4.65 -15.86
C PHE A 62 -7.41 3.12 -15.80
N PRO A 63 -6.50 2.43 -15.08
CA PRO A 63 -6.57 0.99 -14.92
C PRO A 63 -7.79 0.56 -14.10
N TYR A 64 -8.10 -0.73 -14.12
CA TYR A 64 -9.06 -1.34 -13.20
C TYR A 64 -8.36 -1.68 -11.88
N VAL A 65 -8.92 -1.24 -10.78
CA VAL A 65 -8.45 -1.58 -9.44
C VAL A 65 -9.35 -2.68 -8.87
N ASN A 66 -8.83 -3.91 -8.87
CA ASN A 66 -9.57 -5.05 -8.35
C ASN A 66 -9.74 -4.94 -6.83
N GLY A 67 -10.94 -5.28 -6.35
CA GLY A 67 -11.26 -5.23 -4.91
C GLY A 67 -12.49 -4.38 -4.62
N SER A 68 -12.83 -4.23 -3.36
CA SER A 68 -14.04 -3.52 -2.92
C SER A 68 -13.82 -2.03 -2.62
N LEU A 69 -12.59 -1.51 -2.75
CA LEU A 69 -12.23 -0.14 -2.34
C LEU A 69 -13.11 0.95 -2.99
N PHE A 70 -13.52 0.74 -4.25
CA PHE A 70 -14.35 1.67 -5.03
C PHE A 70 -15.77 1.12 -5.29
N ALA A 71 -16.18 0.07 -4.60
CA ALA A 71 -17.49 -0.57 -4.83
C ALA A 71 -18.65 0.24 -4.26
N GLU A 72 -18.43 0.98 -3.19
CA GLU A 72 -19.45 1.79 -2.54
C GLU A 72 -19.63 3.13 -3.28
N LEU A 73 -20.89 3.50 -3.52
CA LEU A 73 -21.22 4.82 -4.03
C LEU A 73 -21.22 5.80 -2.86
N LEU A 74 -20.29 6.75 -2.92
CA LEU A 74 -20.22 7.80 -1.91
C LEU A 74 -21.34 8.83 -2.12
N PRO A 75 -21.85 9.45 -1.05
CA PRO A 75 -22.78 10.57 -1.16
C PRO A 75 -22.09 11.76 -1.81
N ASP A 76 -22.87 12.62 -2.47
CA ASP A 76 -22.39 13.83 -3.11
C ASP A 76 -21.64 14.72 -2.09
N ALA A 77 -20.49 15.21 -2.48
CA ALA A 77 -19.65 16.08 -1.67
C ALA A 77 -19.52 17.47 -2.32
N ALA A 78 -19.66 18.51 -1.54
CA ALA A 78 -19.44 19.87 -2.02
C ALA A 78 -17.97 20.25 -1.88
N PHE A 79 -17.35 20.65 -2.97
CA PHE A 79 -15.98 21.16 -3.01
C PHE A 79 -16.01 22.66 -3.36
N ASP A 80 -14.99 23.40 -2.91
CA ASP A 80 -14.75 24.77 -3.25
C ASP A 80 -13.35 24.95 -3.87
N THR A 81 -13.04 26.18 -4.28
CA THR A 81 -11.73 26.53 -4.86
C THR A 81 -10.57 26.14 -3.95
N CYS A 82 -10.70 26.32 -2.63
CA CYS A 82 -9.64 26.02 -1.67
C CYS A 82 -9.40 24.51 -1.57
N MET A 83 -10.47 23.71 -1.51
CA MET A 83 -10.40 22.25 -1.45
C MET A 83 -9.81 21.65 -2.74
N ARG A 84 -10.21 22.20 -3.91
CA ARG A 84 -9.63 21.81 -5.18
C ARG A 84 -8.12 22.10 -5.23
N GLN A 85 -7.71 23.30 -4.82
CA GLN A 85 -6.30 23.67 -4.80
C GLN A 85 -5.50 22.77 -3.84
N LEU A 86 -6.03 22.53 -2.64
CA LEU A 86 -5.40 21.62 -1.68
C LEU A 86 -5.20 20.19 -2.24
N LEU A 87 -6.17 19.69 -3.01
CA LEU A 87 -6.04 18.39 -3.66
C LEU A 87 -4.92 18.40 -4.72
N LEU A 88 -4.81 19.47 -5.52
CA LEU A 88 -3.71 19.65 -6.48
C LEU A 88 -2.35 19.75 -5.77
N ASP A 89 -2.29 20.48 -4.65
CA ASP A 89 -1.08 20.55 -3.83
C ASP A 89 -0.68 19.16 -3.29
N CYS A 90 -1.66 18.33 -2.92
CA CYS A 90 -1.41 16.95 -2.55
C CYS A 90 -0.87 16.12 -3.72
N CYS A 91 -1.36 16.32 -4.94
CA CYS A 91 -0.83 15.64 -6.13
C CYS A 91 0.62 16.04 -6.44
N ALA A 92 1.08 17.20 -5.98
CA ALA A 92 2.46 17.65 -6.18
C ALA A 92 3.48 17.03 -5.19
N LEU A 93 3.03 16.27 -4.18
CA LEU A 93 3.89 15.60 -3.22
C LEU A 93 4.35 14.24 -3.76
N ASP A 94 5.51 13.77 -3.28
CA ASP A 94 5.99 12.40 -3.59
C ASP A 94 5.44 11.38 -2.58
N TRP A 95 4.39 10.66 -2.98
CA TRP A 95 3.73 9.64 -2.16
C TRP A 95 4.44 8.28 -2.19
N SER A 96 5.37 8.06 -3.13
CA SER A 96 6.09 6.79 -3.27
C SER A 96 6.89 6.42 -2.02
N ARG A 97 7.32 7.42 -1.24
CA ARG A 97 8.14 7.25 -0.03
C ARG A 97 7.34 7.27 1.27
N ILE A 98 6.05 7.57 1.19
CA ILE A 98 5.20 7.63 2.38
C ILE A 98 4.74 6.21 2.73
N SER A 99 4.88 5.83 4.01
CA SER A 99 4.41 4.52 4.48
C SER A 99 2.88 4.42 4.38
N PRO A 100 2.32 3.37 3.76
CA PRO A 100 0.88 3.15 3.74
C PRO A 100 0.21 3.03 5.13
N ALA A 101 0.98 2.81 6.20
CA ALA A 101 0.48 2.87 7.58
C ALA A 101 -0.10 4.25 7.95
N ILE A 102 0.19 5.31 7.18
CA ILE A 102 -0.41 6.64 7.38
C ILE A 102 -1.94 6.62 7.20
N PHE A 103 -2.48 5.69 6.40
CA PHE A 103 -3.94 5.58 6.20
C PHE A 103 -4.68 5.40 7.53
N GLY A 104 -4.14 4.57 8.44
CA GLY A 104 -4.71 4.39 9.77
C GLY A 104 -4.73 5.67 10.60
N SER A 105 -3.69 6.51 10.53
CA SER A 105 -3.65 7.78 11.25
C SER A 105 -4.62 8.81 10.66
N LEU A 106 -4.72 8.88 9.34
CA LEU A 106 -5.66 9.78 8.66
C LEU A 106 -7.10 9.39 8.95
N PHE A 107 -7.43 8.09 8.90
CA PHE A 107 -8.74 7.62 9.27
C PHE A 107 -9.13 8.04 10.70
N GLN A 108 -8.22 7.86 11.66
CA GLN A 108 -8.48 8.29 13.04
C GLN A 108 -8.67 9.80 13.19
N SER A 109 -8.02 10.60 12.35
CA SER A 109 -8.15 12.06 12.40
C SER A 109 -9.55 12.54 12.03
N VAL A 110 -10.27 11.80 11.18
CA VAL A 110 -11.64 12.13 10.72
C VAL A 110 -12.72 11.43 11.53
N MET A 111 -12.37 10.45 12.39
CA MET A 111 -13.32 9.80 13.27
C MET A 111 -13.80 10.71 14.39
N ASP A 112 -15.10 10.61 14.72
CA ASP A 112 -15.65 11.20 15.94
C ASP A 112 -14.91 10.72 17.20
N ILE A 113 -14.60 11.65 18.11
CA ILE A 113 -13.80 11.37 19.31
C ILE A 113 -14.46 10.30 20.20
N THR A 114 -15.80 10.32 20.28
CA THR A 114 -16.56 9.37 21.10
C THR A 114 -16.55 7.98 20.49
N LYS A 115 -16.76 7.88 19.17
CA LYS A 115 -16.64 6.62 18.41
C LYS A 115 -15.24 6.05 18.52
N ARG A 116 -14.21 6.88 18.37
CA ARG A 116 -12.80 6.48 18.47
C ARG A 116 -12.49 5.86 19.85
N ARG A 117 -12.98 6.46 20.94
CA ARG A 117 -12.81 5.92 22.31
C ARG A 117 -13.52 4.59 22.51
N ASN A 118 -14.76 4.49 22.05
CA ASN A 118 -15.58 3.29 22.20
C ASN A 118 -15.02 2.09 21.41
N LEU A 119 -14.42 2.33 20.27
CA LEU A 119 -13.80 1.30 19.43
C LEU A 119 -12.35 1.00 19.82
N GLY A 120 -11.76 1.73 20.77
CA GLY A 120 -10.35 1.58 21.10
C GLY A 120 -9.41 1.94 19.94
N ALA A 121 -9.91 2.70 18.95
CA ALA A 121 -9.20 3.05 17.75
C ALA A 121 -8.09 4.07 18.05
N HIS A 122 -6.93 3.59 18.44
CA HIS A 122 -5.74 4.38 18.71
C HIS A 122 -4.65 4.07 17.69
N TYR A 123 -4.21 5.10 16.97
CA TYR A 123 -3.07 4.96 16.08
C TYR A 123 -1.81 4.61 16.89
N THR A 124 -1.21 3.49 16.55
CA THR A 124 0.07 3.09 17.13
C THR A 124 1.19 3.54 16.19
N THR A 125 2.06 4.41 16.69
CA THR A 125 3.17 4.92 15.88
C THR A 125 4.12 3.79 15.47
N GLU A 126 4.74 3.91 14.30
CA GLU A 126 5.72 2.94 13.81
C GLU A 126 6.79 2.61 14.84
N LYS A 127 7.32 3.62 15.57
CA LYS A 127 8.28 3.42 16.64
C LYS A 127 7.79 2.45 17.72
N ASN A 128 6.52 2.54 18.10
CA ASN A 128 5.93 1.65 19.10
C ASN A 128 5.63 0.26 18.53
N ILE A 129 5.21 0.17 17.28
CA ILE A 129 5.05 -1.10 16.58
C ILE A 129 6.37 -1.86 16.54
N LEU A 130 7.44 -1.20 16.13
CA LEU A 130 8.78 -1.80 16.09
C LEU A 130 9.28 -2.29 17.46
N LYS A 131 8.92 -1.61 18.57
CA LYS A 131 9.24 -2.09 19.93
C LYS A 131 8.56 -3.42 20.26
N LEU A 132 7.41 -3.71 19.64
CA LEU A 132 6.70 -4.97 19.82
C LEU A 132 7.22 -6.05 18.88
N ILE A 133 7.28 -5.77 17.59
CA ILE A 133 7.61 -6.80 16.58
C ILE A 133 9.07 -7.23 16.59
N LYS A 134 10.00 -6.33 17.01
CA LYS A 134 11.41 -6.66 17.12
C LYS A 134 11.64 -7.85 18.06
N PRO A 135 11.32 -7.78 19.37
CA PRO A 135 11.53 -8.89 20.28
C PRO A 135 10.61 -10.08 20.03
N LEU A 136 9.47 -9.87 19.33
CA LEU A 136 8.50 -10.93 19.06
C LEU A 136 9.03 -11.96 18.02
N PHE A 137 9.64 -11.49 16.94
CA PHE A 137 10.14 -12.36 15.86
C PHE A 137 11.32 -11.78 15.07
N LEU A 138 11.38 -10.45 14.90
CA LEU A 138 12.30 -9.84 13.95
C LEU A 138 13.76 -9.95 14.38
N ASP A 139 14.06 -9.75 15.68
CA ASP A 139 15.42 -9.81 16.20
C ASP A 139 16.00 -11.22 16.09
N GLU A 140 15.20 -12.26 16.35
CA GLU A 140 15.60 -13.65 16.17
C GLU A 140 15.92 -13.97 14.71
N LEU A 141 15.03 -13.58 13.79
CA LEU A 141 15.24 -13.80 12.35
C LEU A 141 16.49 -13.05 11.85
N ARG A 142 16.71 -11.81 12.29
CA ARG A 142 17.90 -11.03 11.92
C ARG A 142 19.18 -11.62 12.48
N ALA A 143 19.16 -12.07 13.76
CA ALA A 143 20.30 -12.73 14.38
C ALA A 143 20.68 -14.04 13.65
N GLU A 144 19.69 -14.83 13.26
CA GLU A 144 19.95 -16.04 12.48
C GLU A 144 20.51 -15.71 11.09
N PHE A 145 19.94 -14.72 10.40
CA PHE A 145 20.47 -14.26 9.11
C PHE A 145 21.95 -13.88 9.23
N GLU A 146 22.34 -13.09 10.24
CA GLU A 146 23.73 -12.71 10.46
C GLU A 146 24.67 -13.89 10.65
N GLN A 147 24.22 -14.96 11.31
CA GLN A 147 25.00 -16.17 11.52
C GLN A 147 25.21 -17.00 10.24
N ILE A 148 24.25 -16.94 9.31
CA ILE A 148 24.26 -17.78 8.11
C ILE A 148 24.60 -17.07 6.82
N LYS A 149 24.78 -15.72 6.84
CA LYS A 149 24.90 -14.86 5.65
C LYS A 149 26.04 -15.23 4.69
N THR A 150 27.00 -16.02 5.14
CA THR A 150 28.10 -16.53 4.30
C THR A 150 27.86 -17.95 3.79
N ASN A 151 26.79 -18.62 4.25
CA ASN A 151 26.48 -20.01 3.87
C ASN A 151 25.29 -20.06 2.90
N ARG A 152 25.58 -20.14 1.60
CA ARG A 152 24.56 -20.12 0.53
C ARG A 152 23.45 -21.16 0.70
N LYS A 153 23.78 -22.38 1.12
CA LYS A 153 22.77 -23.44 1.33
C LYS A 153 21.81 -23.06 2.44
N ARG A 154 22.35 -22.66 3.60
CA ARG A 154 21.52 -22.24 4.74
C ARG A 154 20.71 -20.96 4.44
N LEU A 155 21.25 -20.02 3.65
CA LEU A 155 20.50 -18.86 3.18
C LEU A 155 19.29 -19.23 2.33
N LYS A 156 19.43 -20.19 1.40
CA LYS A 156 18.29 -20.69 0.59
C LYS A 156 17.23 -21.36 1.47
N GLU A 157 17.64 -22.17 2.44
CA GLU A 157 16.72 -22.81 3.40
C GLU A 157 16.01 -21.77 4.27
N PHE A 158 16.74 -20.76 4.73
CA PHE A 158 16.19 -19.64 5.49
C PHE A 158 15.17 -18.82 4.68
N HIS A 159 15.49 -18.49 3.41
CA HIS A 159 14.59 -17.79 2.51
C HIS A 159 13.27 -18.56 2.32
N GLN A 160 13.33 -19.86 2.06
CA GLN A 160 12.15 -20.72 1.97
C GLN A 160 11.35 -20.80 3.28
N ARG A 161 12.01 -20.66 4.42
CA ARG A 161 11.35 -20.63 5.73
C ARG A 161 10.64 -19.29 5.96
N LEU A 162 11.21 -18.16 5.55
CA LEU A 162 10.54 -16.84 5.62
C LEU A 162 9.18 -16.88 4.91
N ALA A 163 9.11 -17.53 3.75
CA ALA A 163 7.88 -17.67 2.97
C ALA A 163 6.80 -18.55 3.66
N LYS A 164 7.15 -19.29 4.70
CA LYS A 164 6.19 -20.16 5.43
C LYS A 164 5.73 -19.56 6.76
N LEU A 165 6.29 -18.43 7.16
CA LEU A 165 5.85 -17.75 8.36
C LEU A 165 4.44 -17.18 8.13
N THR A 166 3.61 -17.23 9.15
CA THR A 166 2.28 -16.64 9.13
C THR A 166 2.11 -15.70 10.33
N PHE A 167 1.43 -14.59 10.12
CA PHE A 167 1.24 -13.54 11.11
C PHE A 167 -0.26 -13.28 11.27
N LEU A 168 -0.73 -13.21 12.50
CA LEU A 168 -2.12 -12.90 12.81
C LEU A 168 -2.18 -11.74 13.80
N ASP A 169 -2.93 -10.70 13.43
CA ASP A 169 -3.36 -9.65 14.34
C ASP A 169 -4.87 -9.81 14.60
N PRO A 170 -5.27 -10.26 15.82
CA PRO A 170 -6.67 -10.54 16.12
C PRO A 170 -7.54 -9.29 16.34
N ALA A 171 -6.96 -8.09 16.28
CA ALA A 171 -7.66 -6.81 16.41
C ALA A 171 -6.94 -5.75 15.57
N CYS A 172 -6.83 -6.01 14.25
CA CYS A 172 -5.87 -5.31 13.40
C CYS A 172 -6.21 -3.84 13.12
N GLY A 173 -7.45 -3.40 13.33
CA GLY A 173 -7.87 -2.06 12.98
C GLY A 173 -7.57 -1.75 11.51
N CYS A 174 -6.88 -0.65 11.25
CA CYS A 174 -6.41 -0.28 9.91
C CYS A 174 -5.11 -1.02 9.48
N GLY A 175 -4.72 -2.10 10.16
CA GLY A 175 -3.62 -2.97 9.76
C GLY A 175 -2.21 -2.46 10.02
N ASN A 176 -2.01 -1.44 10.84
CA ASN A 176 -0.71 -0.81 11.02
C ASN A 176 0.38 -1.80 11.46
N PHE A 177 0.07 -2.73 12.37
CA PHE A 177 1.03 -3.77 12.79
C PHE A 177 1.37 -4.71 11.65
N LEU A 178 0.39 -5.15 10.87
CA LEU A 178 0.57 -6.05 9.73
C LEU A 178 1.41 -5.38 8.64
N VAL A 179 1.11 -4.13 8.31
CA VAL A 179 1.84 -3.35 7.28
C VAL A 179 3.32 -3.18 7.65
N ILE A 180 3.61 -2.81 8.90
CA ILE A 180 4.99 -2.64 9.36
C ILE A 180 5.71 -3.98 9.49
N ALA A 181 5.04 -5.03 10.00
CA ALA A 181 5.61 -6.36 10.10
C ALA A 181 5.94 -6.93 8.70
N TYR A 182 5.03 -6.76 7.72
CA TYR A 182 5.25 -7.14 6.34
C TYR A 182 6.46 -6.41 5.74
N ARG A 183 6.53 -5.09 5.89
CA ARG A 183 7.67 -4.30 5.40
C ARG A 183 9.01 -4.79 5.97
N GLU A 184 9.06 -5.04 7.28
CA GLU A 184 10.30 -5.51 7.93
C GLU A 184 10.70 -6.92 7.48
N LEU A 185 9.71 -7.80 7.25
CA LEU A 185 9.95 -9.13 6.68
C LEU A 185 10.52 -9.03 5.26
N ARG A 186 9.95 -8.16 4.42
CA ARG A 186 10.42 -7.91 3.05
C ARG A 186 11.82 -7.29 3.03
N PHE A 187 12.15 -6.39 3.96
CA PHE A 187 13.52 -5.89 4.10
C PHE A 187 14.51 -7.00 4.43
N LEU A 188 14.15 -7.90 5.35
CA LEU A 188 14.99 -9.05 5.66
C LEU A 188 15.14 -9.99 4.44
N GLU A 189 14.08 -10.24 3.68
CA GLU A 189 14.13 -11.00 2.44
C GLU A 189 15.08 -10.35 1.43
N LEU A 190 15.02 -9.03 1.22
CA LEU A 190 15.94 -8.32 0.34
C LEU A 190 17.40 -8.47 0.81
N ASP A 191 17.65 -8.40 2.14
CA ASP A 191 18.99 -8.64 2.71
C ASP A 191 19.49 -10.06 2.39
N VAL A 192 18.60 -11.07 2.47
CA VAL A 192 18.92 -12.48 2.08
C VAL A 192 19.24 -12.57 0.59
N LEU A 193 18.44 -11.94 -0.27
CA LEU A 193 18.66 -11.93 -1.72
C LEU A 193 19.99 -11.25 -2.09
N ARG A 194 20.33 -10.12 -1.44
CA ARG A 194 21.65 -9.47 -1.59
C ARG A 194 22.81 -10.38 -1.19
N ALA A 195 22.64 -11.15 -0.12
CA ALA A 195 23.68 -12.07 0.33
C ALA A 195 23.84 -13.27 -0.62
N LEU A 196 22.76 -13.70 -1.25
CA LEU A 196 22.77 -14.77 -2.27
C LEU A 196 23.38 -14.28 -3.60
N ASP A 197 23.16 -13.03 -3.97
CA ASP A 197 23.67 -12.41 -5.22
C ASP A 197 25.19 -12.23 -5.20
N LYS A 198 25.79 -11.85 -4.07
CA LYS A 198 27.24 -11.63 -3.93
C LYS A 198 28.12 -12.85 -4.24
N GLY A 199 27.55 -14.01 -4.51
CA GLY A 199 28.26 -15.30 -4.64
C GLY A 199 28.65 -15.73 -6.04
N GLU A 200 28.10 -15.16 -7.13
CA GLU A 200 28.44 -15.55 -8.51
C GLU A 200 28.20 -14.44 -9.52
N ALA A 201 29.08 -14.34 -10.54
CA ALA A 201 28.89 -13.45 -11.67
C ALA A 201 27.61 -13.82 -12.45
N SER A 202 26.59 -13.01 -12.32
CA SER A 202 25.58 -12.62 -13.31
C SER A 202 24.58 -13.60 -13.93
N LEU A 203 24.53 -14.89 -13.64
CA LEU A 203 23.62 -15.77 -14.40
C LEU A 203 22.46 -16.38 -13.59
N ASP A 204 22.51 -16.36 -12.27
CA ASP A 204 21.52 -17.05 -11.42
C ASP A 204 20.57 -16.13 -10.63
N VAL A 205 20.76 -14.81 -10.68
CA VAL A 205 19.88 -13.84 -10.01
C VAL A 205 18.45 -13.92 -10.57
N ALA A 206 18.28 -14.35 -11.81
CA ALA A 206 16.98 -14.61 -12.43
C ALA A 206 16.19 -15.77 -11.73
N GLN A 207 16.83 -16.57 -10.87
CA GLN A 207 16.18 -17.71 -10.18
C GLN A 207 15.66 -17.38 -8.78
N PHE A 208 16.06 -16.24 -8.19
CA PHE A 208 15.59 -15.89 -6.85
C PHE A 208 14.29 -15.06 -6.94
N ASN A 209 13.18 -15.75 -6.82
CA ASN A 209 11.87 -15.10 -6.71
C ASN A 209 11.72 -14.48 -5.32
N ILE A 210 10.97 -13.39 -5.24
CA ILE A 210 10.41 -12.92 -4.00
C ILE A 210 9.42 -13.97 -3.52
N LEU A 211 9.55 -14.41 -2.28
CA LEU A 211 8.76 -15.50 -1.70
C LEU A 211 7.85 -15.01 -0.58
N CYS A 212 8.19 -13.87 0.07
CA CYS A 212 7.35 -13.29 1.10
C CYS A 212 6.21 -12.50 0.44
N ASP A 213 4.98 -12.84 0.81
CA ASP A 213 3.77 -12.30 0.21
C ASP A 213 2.76 -11.85 1.29
N VAL A 214 1.82 -11.01 0.90
CA VAL A 214 0.72 -10.55 1.76
C VAL A 214 -0.15 -11.67 2.27
N ASP A 215 -0.22 -12.80 1.57
CA ASP A 215 -0.96 -14.01 1.95
C ASP A 215 -0.48 -14.66 3.26
N GLN A 216 0.67 -14.23 3.79
CA GLN A 216 1.19 -14.64 5.08
C GLN A 216 0.59 -13.84 6.25
N PHE A 217 -0.16 -12.76 5.97
CA PHE A 217 -0.62 -11.79 6.95
C PHE A 217 -2.14 -11.82 7.08
N PHE A 218 -2.61 -12.11 8.29
CA PHE A 218 -4.02 -12.27 8.61
C PHE A 218 -4.43 -11.23 9.65
N GLY A 219 -5.59 -10.61 9.46
CA GLY A 219 -6.17 -9.66 10.39
C GLY A 219 -7.61 -9.99 10.72
N ILE A 220 -8.03 -9.75 11.95
CA ILE A 220 -9.43 -9.78 12.34
C ILE A 220 -9.82 -8.36 12.72
N GLU A 221 -10.87 -7.85 12.10
CA GLU A 221 -11.44 -6.53 12.40
C GLU A 221 -12.96 -6.63 12.32
N ILE A 222 -13.65 -6.00 13.27
CA ILE A 222 -15.11 -6.02 13.36
C ILE A 222 -15.77 -5.00 12.43
N GLU A 223 -15.08 -3.86 12.27
CA GLU A 223 -15.57 -2.76 11.45
C GLU A 223 -15.08 -2.93 10.01
N GLU A 224 -16.01 -2.91 9.06
CA GLU A 224 -15.71 -3.13 7.64
C GLU A 224 -14.75 -2.09 7.08
N PHE A 225 -14.95 -0.81 7.39
CA PHE A 225 -14.15 0.26 6.81
C PHE A 225 -12.66 0.23 7.25
N PRO A 226 -12.30 0.06 8.54
CA PRO A 226 -10.92 -0.19 8.94
C PRO A 226 -10.32 -1.43 8.28
N ALA A 227 -11.09 -2.51 8.13
CA ALA A 227 -10.63 -3.73 7.46
C ALA A 227 -10.26 -3.47 5.99
N GLN A 228 -11.07 -2.70 5.26
CA GLN A 228 -10.79 -2.29 3.87
C GLN A 228 -9.52 -1.42 3.79
N ILE A 229 -9.31 -0.50 4.76
CA ILE A 229 -8.08 0.29 4.86
C ILE A 229 -6.88 -0.63 5.08
N ALA A 230 -6.99 -1.61 5.98
CA ALA A 230 -5.91 -2.55 6.27
C ALA A 230 -5.50 -3.35 5.03
N GLN A 231 -6.46 -3.87 4.28
CA GLN A 231 -6.21 -4.58 3.02
C GLN A 231 -5.53 -3.68 1.99
N THR A 232 -6.03 -2.47 1.81
CA THR A 232 -5.47 -1.51 0.86
C THR A 232 -4.05 -1.10 1.24
N ALA A 233 -3.82 -0.80 2.53
CA ALA A 233 -2.51 -0.39 3.03
C ALA A 233 -1.48 -1.52 2.91
N LEU A 234 -1.88 -2.77 3.17
CA LEU A 234 -1.01 -3.93 3.03
C LEU A 234 -0.65 -4.18 1.56
N TRP A 235 -1.63 -4.09 0.65
CA TRP A 235 -1.41 -4.22 -0.78
C TRP A 235 -0.50 -3.11 -1.35
N LEU A 236 -0.69 -1.85 -0.92
CA LEU A 236 0.19 -0.74 -1.32
C LEU A 236 1.62 -0.92 -0.78
N MET A 237 1.77 -1.45 0.43
CA MET A 237 3.09 -1.78 0.99
C MET A 237 3.77 -2.88 0.16
N ASP A 238 3.03 -3.92 -0.24
CA ASP A 238 3.55 -4.96 -1.13
C ASP A 238 4.03 -4.36 -2.45
N HIS A 239 3.21 -3.52 -3.07
CA HIS A 239 3.57 -2.85 -4.31
C HIS A 239 4.85 -2.00 -4.16
N GLN A 240 4.97 -1.19 -3.08
CA GLN A 240 6.19 -0.42 -2.80
C GLN A 240 7.41 -1.32 -2.63
N MET A 241 7.27 -2.45 -1.94
CA MET A 241 8.37 -3.40 -1.74
C MET A 241 8.75 -4.13 -3.04
N ASN A 242 7.79 -4.39 -3.92
CA ASN A 242 8.04 -4.97 -5.24
C ASN A 242 8.75 -3.97 -6.17
N MET A 243 8.36 -2.69 -6.16
CA MET A 243 9.09 -1.63 -6.87
C MET A 243 10.53 -1.54 -6.39
N ARG A 244 10.75 -1.51 -5.07
CA ARG A 244 12.10 -1.48 -4.50
C ARG A 244 12.94 -2.68 -4.90
N ALA A 245 12.35 -3.87 -4.92
CA ALA A 245 13.03 -5.07 -5.39
C ALA A 245 13.38 -4.97 -6.89
N SER A 246 12.48 -4.41 -7.70
CA SER A 246 12.70 -4.16 -9.14
C SER A 246 13.83 -3.17 -9.39
N GLU A 247 13.88 -2.08 -8.65
CA GLU A 247 14.94 -1.08 -8.71
C GLU A 247 16.31 -1.68 -8.33
N GLU A 248 16.32 -2.52 -7.30
CA GLU A 248 17.56 -3.08 -6.76
C GLU A 248 18.10 -4.25 -7.57
N PHE A 249 17.22 -5.12 -8.07
CA PHE A 249 17.60 -6.34 -8.78
C PHE A 249 17.30 -6.31 -10.29
N GLY A 250 16.81 -5.20 -10.84
CA GLY A 250 16.56 -5.02 -12.27
C GLY A 250 15.41 -5.85 -12.81
N ARG A 251 14.35 -6.03 -12.05
CA ARG A 251 13.19 -6.87 -12.39
C ARG A 251 11.90 -6.10 -12.49
#